data_6b1c46d439e9a09a28d63055dbaee0e3
#
_entry.id   6b1c46d439e9a09a28d63055dbaee0e3
#
_cell.length_a   1.000
_cell.length_b   1.000
_cell.length_c   1.000
_cell.angle_alpha   90.00
_cell.angle_beta   90.00
_cell.angle_gamma   90.00
#
_symmetry.space_group_name_H-M   'P 1'
#
loop_
_entity.id
_entity.type
_entity.pdbx_description
1 polymer ?
#
loop_
_entity_poly.entity_id
_entity_poly.type
_entity_poly.pdbx_seq_one_letter_code
_entity_poly.pdbx_strand_id
1 'polypeptide(L)'
;MRLSVLAVCLSLLASCAKPPRTPDAATATSPEARIQKIPSADPQKYAGQRDMKAWRNPYLIVRVDGVGLLDVSNNEQQMVDPDKLSEALAKLPGSAWPYGRVVAIQEISVAGSDEDKAKLRKNRALVAGALESMQVVINWVPSH
;
A
#
# COMPACT_ATOMS: atom_id res chain seq x y z
N MET A 1 -74.02 -38.59 17.11
CA MET A 1 -73.76 -37.12 17.03
C MET A 1 -72.31 -36.96 16.69
N ARG A 2 -72.00 -36.52 15.49
CA ARG A 2 -70.63 -36.35 14.96
C ARG A 2 -70.31 -34.84 14.92
N LEU A 3 -69.29 -34.38 15.70
CA LEU A 3 -68.75 -33.05 15.62
C LEU A 3 -67.49 -33.10 14.78
N SER A 4 -67.55 -32.45 13.64
CA SER A 4 -66.38 -32.19 12.79
C SER A 4 -65.73 -30.90 13.23
N VAL A 5 -64.45 -30.98 13.61
CA VAL A 5 -63.63 -29.82 13.90
C VAL A 5 -62.83 -29.46 12.64
N LEU A 6 -63.12 -28.30 12.04
CA LEU A 6 -62.37 -27.70 10.94
C LEU A 6 -61.08 -27.03 11.48
N ALA A 7 -59.94 -27.56 11.11
CA ALA A 7 -58.66 -26.91 11.37
C ALA A 7 -58.33 -25.92 10.25
N VAL A 8 -58.30 -24.63 10.57
CA VAL A 8 -57.87 -23.57 9.67
C VAL A 8 -56.36 -23.41 9.81
N CYS A 9 -55.59 -23.84 8.81
CA CYS A 9 -54.16 -23.56 8.71
C CYS A 9 -53.94 -22.14 8.20
N LEU A 10 -53.51 -21.23 9.08
CA LEU A 10 -53.10 -19.88 8.72
C LEU A 10 -51.62 -19.90 8.31
N SER A 11 -51.33 -19.85 7.01
CA SER A 11 -49.99 -19.81 6.46
C SER A 11 -49.47 -18.38 6.54
N LEU A 12 -48.59 -18.10 7.51
CA LEU A 12 -47.83 -16.85 7.61
C LEU A 12 -46.68 -16.87 6.58
N LEU A 13 -46.85 -16.21 5.44
CA LEU A 13 -45.80 -15.89 4.50
C LEU A 13 -44.93 -14.77 5.10
N ALA A 14 -43.84 -15.13 5.71
CA ALA A 14 -42.79 -14.19 6.12
C ALA A 14 -42.07 -13.68 4.86
N SER A 15 -42.49 -12.52 4.36
CA SER A 15 -41.74 -11.74 3.35
C SER A 15 -40.44 -11.30 3.95
N CYS A 16 -39.31 -11.94 3.59
CA CYS A 16 -37.97 -11.43 3.82
C CYS A 16 -37.76 -10.20 2.93
N ALA A 17 -38.13 -9.03 3.43
CA ALA A 17 -37.74 -7.76 2.83
C ALA A 17 -36.22 -7.59 3.00
N LYS A 18 -35.48 -7.77 1.91
CA LYS A 18 -34.06 -7.44 1.82
C LYS A 18 -33.89 -5.95 2.14
N PRO A 19 -33.09 -5.56 3.17
CA PRO A 19 -32.92 -4.15 3.49
C PRO A 19 -32.38 -3.42 2.25
N PRO A 20 -32.83 -2.17 1.99
CA PRO A 20 -32.30 -1.38 0.90
C PRO A 20 -30.80 -1.20 1.10
N ARG A 21 -30.00 -1.66 0.12
CA ARG A 21 -28.58 -1.34 0.06
C ARG A 21 -28.49 0.17 -0.04
N THR A 22 -28.03 0.83 1.01
CA THR A 22 -27.57 2.22 0.95
C THR A 22 -26.50 2.30 -0.15
N PRO A 23 -26.73 3.07 -1.24
CA PRO A 23 -25.69 3.36 -2.20
C PRO A 23 -24.91 4.56 -1.68
N ASP A 24 -23.91 4.34 -0.82
CA ASP A 24 -22.90 5.36 -0.52
C ASP A 24 -21.82 4.79 0.43
N ALA A 25 -21.17 3.72 -0.02
CA ALA A 25 -19.74 3.62 0.17
C ALA A 25 -19.18 3.86 -1.22
N ALA A 26 -18.88 5.10 -1.55
CA ALA A 26 -18.01 5.43 -2.66
C ALA A 26 -16.84 4.44 -2.57
N THR A 27 -16.68 3.59 -3.57
CA THR A 27 -15.69 2.52 -3.58
C THR A 27 -14.33 3.20 -3.53
N ALA A 28 -13.86 3.48 -2.31
CA ALA A 28 -12.54 4.07 -2.10
C ALA A 28 -11.57 3.05 -2.71
N THR A 29 -11.07 3.38 -3.89
CA THR A 29 -10.10 2.54 -4.60
C THR A 29 -8.93 2.31 -3.66
N SER A 30 -8.63 1.04 -3.33
CA SER A 30 -7.56 0.72 -2.38
C SER A 30 -6.22 1.32 -2.84
N PRO A 31 -5.29 1.56 -1.92
CA PRO A 31 -3.94 2.02 -2.27
C PRO A 31 -3.28 1.13 -3.34
N GLU A 32 -3.42 -0.18 -3.22
CA GLU A 32 -2.89 -1.16 -4.16
C GLU A 32 -3.49 -0.97 -5.56
N ALA A 33 -4.81 -0.82 -5.65
CA ALA A 33 -5.49 -0.63 -6.93
C ALA A 33 -5.14 0.72 -7.59
N ARG A 34 -4.77 1.75 -6.81
CA ARG A 34 -4.25 3.01 -7.36
C ARG A 34 -2.86 2.83 -7.94
N ILE A 35 -1.97 2.17 -7.21
CA ILE A 35 -0.59 1.89 -7.65
C ILE A 35 -0.59 0.99 -8.90
N GLN A 36 -1.49 0.03 -8.98
CA GLN A 36 -1.58 -0.85 -10.16
C GLN A 36 -2.01 -0.15 -11.46
N LYS A 37 -2.55 1.06 -11.38
CA LYS A 37 -2.79 1.90 -12.58
C LYS A 37 -1.50 2.48 -13.16
N ILE A 38 -0.42 2.52 -12.38
CA ILE A 38 0.89 2.93 -12.86
C ILE A 38 1.47 1.81 -13.72
N PRO A 39 2.09 2.11 -14.87
CA PRO A 39 2.72 1.09 -15.71
C PRO A 39 3.72 0.22 -14.94
N SER A 40 3.91 -1.01 -15.39
CA SER A 40 4.98 -1.87 -14.84
C SER A 40 6.35 -1.20 -14.94
N ALA A 41 7.24 -1.56 -14.04
CA ALA A 41 8.61 -1.06 -14.03
C ALA A 41 9.31 -1.34 -15.38
N ASP A 42 10.00 -0.35 -15.91
CA ASP A 42 10.80 -0.47 -17.14
C ASP A 42 12.29 -0.46 -16.77
N PRO A 43 12.95 -1.63 -16.72
CA PRO A 43 14.34 -1.72 -16.33
C PRO A 43 15.30 -0.92 -17.20
N GLN A 44 14.97 -0.68 -18.47
CA GLN A 44 15.82 0.09 -19.36
C GLN A 44 15.95 1.56 -18.95
N LYS A 45 14.94 2.10 -18.24
CA LYS A 45 14.93 3.48 -17.80
C LYS A 45 15.74 3.73 -16.54
N TYR A 46 15.98 2.70 -15.70
CA TYR A 46 16.67 2.86 -14.42
C TYR A 46 17.86 1.92 -14.22
N ALA A 47 18.12 1.00 -15.16
CA ALA A 47 19.29 0.14 -15.09
C ALA A 47 20.58 0.96 -15.01
N GLY A 48 21.38 0.75 -13.96
CA GLY A 48 22.59 1.50 -13.72
C GLY A 48 22.44 2.81 -12.95
N GLN A 49 21.23 3.26 -12.67
CA GLN A 49 20.96 4.43 -11.81
C GLN A 49 21.19 4.05 -10.34
N ARG A 50 22.36 4.35 -9.81
CA ARG A 50 22.74 4.08 -8.40
C ARG A 50 22.82 5.34 -7.56
N ASP A 51 22.80 6.51 -8.18
CA ASP A 51 22.88 7.80 -7.51
C ASP A 51 21.45 8.33 -7.27
N MET A 52 21.15 8.71 -6.02
CA MET A 52 19.90 9.35 -5.63
C MET A 52 19.61 10.60 -6.47
N LYS A 53 20.64 11.39 -6.85
CA LYS A 53 20.48 12.60 -7.66
C LYS A 53 19.97 12.33 -9.08
N ALA A 54 20.27 11.15 -9.61
CA ALA A 54 19.83 10.73 -10.94
C ALA A 54 18.49 9.98 -10.90
N TRP A 55 18.08 9.51 -9.73
CA TRP A 55 16.82 8.80 -9.54
C TRP A 55 15.62 9.74 -9.68
N ARG A 56 14.56 9.29 -10.35
CA ARG A 56 13.39 10.14 -10.65
C ARG A 56 12.06 9.58 -10.12
N ASN A 57 12.04 8.31 -9.68
CA ASN A 57 10.90 7.70 -9.01
C ASN A 57 10.95 7.96 -7.50
N PRO A 58 9.91 7.58 -6.73
CA PRO A 58 9.95 7.68 -5.29
C PRO A 58 11.16 6.96 -4.69
N TYR A 59 11.74 7.55 -3.67
CA TYR A 59 12.93 7.05 -2.98
C TYR A 59 12.62 6.85 -1.50
N LEU A 60 12.90 5.67 -1.00
CA LEU A 60 12.65 5.29 0.39
C LEU A 60 13.95 5.21 1.17
N ILE A 61 13.95 5.78 2.36
CA ILE A 61 15.06 5.71 3.31
C ILE A 61 14.55 4.98 4.55
N VAL A 62 14.94 3.71 4.72
CA VAL A 62 14.53 2.92 5.88
C VAL A 62 15.42 3.28 7.06
N ARG A 63 14.78 3.66 8.16
CA ARG A 63 15.40 4.17 9.39
C ARG A 63 14.82 3.43 10.61
N VAL A 64 15.44 3.63 11.77
CA VAL A 64 14.96 3.09 13.05
C VAL A 64 13.63 3.72 13.46
N ASP A 65 13.46 5.00 13.17
CA ASP A 65 12.30 5.82 13.55
C ASP A 65 11.17 5.84 12.51
N GLY A 66 11.32 5.12 11.39
CA GLY A 66 10.30 5.05 10.34
C GLY A 66 10.89 4.95 8.94
N VAL A 67 10.15 5.44 7.96
CA VAL A 67 10.55 5.45 6.55
C VAL A 67 10.49 6.88 6.02
N GLY A 68 11.63 7.40 5.57
CA GLY A 68 11.66 8.63 4.79
C GLY A 68 11.20 8.34 3.37
N LEU A 69 10.10 8.95 2.94
CA LEU A 69 9.65 8.95 1.55
C LEU A 69 10.05 10.27 0.91
N LEU A 70 10.91 10.20 -0.10
CA LEU A 70 11.28 11.34 -0.92
C LEU A 70 10.51 11.26 -2.25
N ASP A 71 9.63 12.23 -2.45
CA ASP A 71 9.06 12.52 -3.77
C ASP A 71 10.03 13.37 -4.56
N VAL A 72 10.79 12.72 -5.44
CA VAL A 72 11.84 13.38 -6.24
C VAL A 72 11.25 14.38 -7.22
N SER A 73 9.99 14.21 -7.64
CA SER A 73 9.34 15.12 -8.60
C SER A 73 9.11 16.51 -8.01
N ASN A 74 8.81 16.57 -6.71
CA ASN A 74 8.54 17.80 -5.97
C ASN A 74 9.69 18.19 -5.02
N ASN A 75 10.72 17.34 -4.90
CA ASN A 75 11.78 17.47 -3.91
C ASN A 75 11.25 17.56 -2.47
N GLU A 76 10.16 16.85 -2.20
CA GLU A 76 9.53 16.77 -0.88
C GLU A 76 9.92 15.48 -0.18
N GLN A 77 10.31 15.60 1.07
CA GLN A 77 10.58 14.45 1.95
C GLN A 77 9.61 14.46 3.11
N GLN A 78 8.98 13.32 3.36
CA GLN A 78 8.13 13.12 4.52
C GLN A 78 8.52 11.85 5.27
N MET A 79 8.38 11.87 6.59
CA MET A 79 8.46 10.65 7.39
C MET A 79 7.12 9.94 7.41
N VAL A 80 7.14 8.65 7.17
CA VAL A 80 5.96 7.80 7.07
C VAL A 80 6.13 6.61 7.99
N ASP A 81 5.08 6.26 8.73
CA ASP A 81 5.03 4.96 9.40
C ASP A 81 5.06 3.84 8.35
N PRO A 82 5.85 2.78 8.56
CA PRO A 82 5.90 1.65 7.62
C PRO A 82 4.53 1.07 7.28
N ASP A 83 3.61 1.01 8.25
CA ASP A 83 2.24 0.51 8.06
C ASP A 83 1.37 1.42 7.18
N LYS A 84 1.77 2.68 6.99
CA LYS A 84 1.08 3.68 6.18
C LYS A 84 1.73 3.91 4.81
N LEU A 85 2.77 3.17 4.50
CA LEU A 85 3.56 3.37 3.28
C LEU A 85 2.71 3.20 2.01
N SER A 86 1.82 2.20 1.97
CA SER A 86 0.94 1.96 0.81
C SER A 86 0.06 3.17 0.52
N GLU A 87 -0.53 3.78 1.56
CA GLU A 87 -1.35 4.98 1.42
C GLU A 87 -0.54 6.18 0.96
N ALA A 88 0.68 6.34 1.49
CA ALA A 88 1.56 7.45 1.14
C ALA A 88 1.98 7.37 -0.34
N LEU A 89 2.40 6.20 -0.79
CA LEU A 89 2.78 5.97 -2.19
C LEU A 89 1.60 6.14 -3.15
N ALA A 90 0.40 5.69 -2.76
CA ALA A 90 -0.81 5.83 -3.58
C ALA A 90 -1.32 7.27 -3.70
N LYS A 91 -0.84 8.20 -2.87
CA LYS A 91 -1.14 9.65 -2.95
C LYS A 91 -0.24 10.37 -3.95
N LEU A 92 0.89 9.79 -4.31
CA LEU A 92 1.80 10.41 -5.26
C LEU A 92 1.15 10.49 -6.66
N PRO A 93 1.37 11.57 -7.39
CA PRO A 93 0.86 11.73 -8.74
C PRO A 93 1.52 10.73 -9.69
N GLY A 94 0.84 10.38 -10.79
CA GLY A 94 1.40 9.48 -11.80
C GLY A 94 2.73 10.00 -12.40
N SER A 95 2.94 11.31 -12.43
CA SER A 95 4.19 11.95 -12.87
C SER A 95 5.40 11.64 -11.96
N ALA A 96 5.16 11.22 -10.71
CA ALA A 96 6.23 10.80 -9.81
C ALA A 96 6.81 9.41 -10.16
N TRP A 97 6.26 8.73 -11.19
CA TRP A 97 6.62 7.36 -11.55
C TRP A 97 7.12 7.21 -13.00
N PRO A 98 8.10 8.01 -13.44
CA PRO A 98 8.56 7.98 -14.84
C PRO A 98 9.18 6.63 -15.26
N TYR A 99 9.65 5.82 -14.33
CA TYR A 99 10.20 4.48 -14.58
C TYR A 99 9.16 3.37 -14.42
N GLY A 100 7.89 3.72 -14.15
CA GLY A 100 6.85 2.76 -13.77
C GLY A 100 6.94 2.35 -12.30
N ARG A 101 6.32 1.23 -11.93
CA ARG A 101 6.20 0.73 -10.55
C ARG A 101 7.52 0.19 -10.00
N VAL A 102 8.45 1.09 -9.74
CA VAL A 102 9.73 0.80 -9.08
C VAL A 102 10.08 1.92 -8.11
N VAL A 103 10.63 1.56 -6.96
CA VAL A 103 11.15 2.49 -5.96
C VAL A 103 12.61 2.16 -5.67
N ALA A 104 13.41 3.18 -5.37
CA ALA A 104 14.72 2.96 -4.78
C ALA A 104 14.60 2.87 -3.27
N ILE A 105 15.36 1.99 -2.65
CA ILE A 105 15.43 1.88 -1.19
C ILE A 105 16.88 1.94 -0.75
N GLN A 106 17.14 2.85 0.18
CA GLN A 106 18.38 2.91 0.96
C GLN A 106 18.08 2.56 2.40
N GLU A 107 18.92 1.76 3.01
CA GLU A 107 18.90 1.51 4.45
C GLU A 107 20.00 2.33 5.12
N ILE A 108 19.65 3.11 6.13
CA ILE A 108 20.65 3.79 6.94
C ILE A 108 21.11 2.83 8.03
N SER A 109 22.34 2.33 7.88
CA SER A 109 23.00 1.57 8.93
C SER A 109 23.20 2.44 10.17
N VAL A 110 22.70 1.97 11.29
CA VAL A 110 22.90 2.64 12.58
C VAL A 110 23.92 1.83 13.36
N ALA A 111 25.03 2.48 13.76
CA ALA A 111 25.87 1.99 14.85
C ALA A 111 25.08 2.15 16.16
N GLY A 112 24.11 1.25 16.37
CA GLY A 112 23.13 1.37 17.44
C GLY A 112 23.03 0.10 18.28
N SER A 113 22.15 0.17 19.27
CA SER A 113 21.81 -0.95 20.14
C SER A 113 21.22 -2.13 19.35
N ASP A 114 21.15 -3.31 19.95
CA ASP A 114 20.49 -4.45 19.32
C ASP A 114 18.98 -4.20 19.14
N GLU A 115 18.40 -3.35 20.00
CA GLU A 115 17.02 -2.87 19.84
C GLU A 115 16.85 -2.04 18.57
N ASP A 116 17.76 -1.11 18.29
CA ASP A 116 17.71 -0.30 17.06
C ASP A 116 17.86 -1.15 15.80
N LYS A 117 18.76 -2.13 15.85
CA LYS A 117 18.91 -3.10 14.76
C LYS A 117 17.65 -3.94 14.57
N ALA A 118 16.95 -4.30 15.65
CA ALA A 118 15.68 -5.03 15.58
C ALA A 118 14.57 -4.16 14.98
N LYS A 119 14.47 -2.89 15.38
CA LYS A 119 13.52 -1.92 14.81
C LYS A 119 13.78 -1.70 13.33
N LEU A 120 15.04 -1.52 12.94
CA LEU A 120 15.40 -1.35 11.52
C LEU A 120 15.01 -2.57 10.67
N ARG A 121 15.31 -3.79 11.16
CA ARG A 121 14.90 -5.03 10.49
C ARG A 121 13.37 -5.13 10.35
N LYS A 122 12.63 -4.76 11.41
CA LYS A 122 11.15 -4.74 11.38
C LYS A 122 10.65 -3.76 10.33
N ASN A 123 11.14 -2.52 10.33
CA ASN A 123 10.72 -1.50 9.37
C ASN A 123 11.03 -1.93 7.93
N ARG A 124 12.21 -2.51 7.70
CA ARG A 124 12.58 -3.08 6.40
C ARG A 124 11.60 -4.17 5.93
N ALA A 125 11.24 -5.10 6.83
CA ALA A 125 10.31 -6.17 6.50
C ALA A 125 8.91 -5.64 6.16
N LEU A 126 8.41 -4.65 6.92
CA LEU A 126 7.13 -3.99 6.65
C LEU A 126 7.13 -3.27 5.30
N VAL A 127 8.21 -2.53 5.00
CA VAL A 127 8.39 -1.86 3.69
C VAL A 127 8.39 -2.87 2.55
N ALA A 128 9.16 -3.94 2.67
CA ALA A 128 9.23 -4.97 1.63
C ALA A 128 7.87 -5.64 1.40
N GLY A 129 7.16 -6.00 2.48
CA GLY A 129 5.82 -6.60 2.39
C GLY A 129 4.79 -5.65 1.75
N ALA A 130 4.81 -4.36 2.10
CA ALA A 130 3.93 -3.37 1.51
C ALA A 130 4.18 -3.21 0.00
N LEU A 131 5.44 -3.15 -0.43
CA LEU A 131 5.80 -3.01 -1.84
C LEU A 131 5.46 -4.28 -2.64
N GLU A 132 5.67 -5.45 -2.06
CA GLU A 132 5.31 -6.73 -2.66
C GLU A 132 3.79 -6.83 -2.90
N SER A 133 2.98 -6.47 -1.90
CA SER A 133 1.51 -6.48 -2.03
C SER A 133 1.01 -5.55 -3.13
N MET A 134 1.70 -4.44 -3.38
CA MET A 134 1.42 -3.50 -4.46
C MET A 134 2.09 -3.86 -5.80
N GLN A 135 2.86 -4.93 -5.87
CA GLN A 135 3.65 -5.32 -7.05
C GLN A 135 4.60 -4.21 -7.52
N VAL A 136 5.22 -3.52 -6.57
CA VAL A 136 6.24 -2.50 -6.83
C VAL A 136 7.62 -3.15 -6.77
N VAL A 137 8.43 -2.92 -7.79
CA VAL A 137 9.80 -3.43 -7.86
C VAL A 137 10.69 -2.65 -6.91
N ILE A 138 11.58 -3.33 -6.21
CA ILE A 138 12.55 -2.71 -5.31
C ILE A 138 13.90 -2.64 -6.00
N ASN A 139 14.46 -1.43 -6.09
CA ASN A 139 15.84 -1.17 -6.49
C ASN A 139 16.65 -0.81 -5.24
N TRP A 140 17.44 -1.77 -4.73
CA TRP A 140 18.27 -1.53 -3.55
C TRP A 140 19.47 -0.65 -3.91
N VAL A 141 19.62 0.43 -3.16
CA VAL A 141 20.76 1.36 -3.28
C VAL A 141 21.73 1.07 -2.14
N PRO A 142 23.04 0.88 -2.42
CA PRO A 142 24.01 0.68 -1.35
C PRO A 142 24.03 1.86 -0.38
N SER A 143 24.08 1.58 0.92
CA SER A 143 24.41 2.58 1.95
C SER A 143 25.90 2.92 1.84
N HIS A 144 26.20 4.20 1.76
CA HIS A 144 27.55 4.73 1.78
C HIS A 144 27.93 5.12 3.20
#